data_6ab18fb66f56fdc977d01d6aad1cf95f
#
_entry.id   6ab18fb66f56fdc977d01d6aad1cf95f
#
_cell.length_a   1.000
_cell.length_b   1.000
_cell.length_c   1.000
_cell.angle_alpha   90.00
_cell.angle_beta   90.00
_cell.angle_gamma   90.00
#
_symmetry.space_group_name_H-M   'P 1'
#
loop_
_entity.id
_entity.type
_entity.pdbx_description
1 polymer ?
#
loop_
_entity_poly.entity_id
_entity_poly.type
_entity_poly.pdbx_seq_one_letter_code
_entity_poly.pdbx_strand_id
1 'polypeptide(L)'
;MKIVGIKRDSIFSPNSVEKDRMILQQVLDGLGDSIKMIDEKMLTSEENADVYVSMARHSKTLELLKEKENEGALVINSAYSVERCERGWLNEAMRIEGLPIPDSEGKEGYWLKRGDMSAQSKADVVYCKDRAALANQQASFVIRGVTNWIVQAHILGDLVKFYGVSGGFFRYYYPNDDGISKFGDEELNGEAHHYDFDVDALQAIAERVSMLTGVEVYGGDAIVTASGTFYIIDFNDWPSFSRCRNEASEAIIHYIKNKINS
;
A
#
# COMPACT_ATOMS: atom_id res chain seq x y z
N MET A 1 4.35 -0.83 29.77
CA MET A 1 4.28 -0.42 28.36
C MET A 1 2.84 -0.51 27.91
N LYS A 2 2.26 0.58 27.45
CA LYS A 2 0.89 0.64 26.94
C LYS A 2 0.91 0.59 25.41
N ILE A 3 0.13 -0.31 24.80
CA ILE A 3 -0.03 -0.45 23.35
C ILE A 3 -1.46 -0.09 22.98
N VAL A 4 -1.63 0.61 21.85
CA VAL A 4 -2.94 0.93 21.26
C VAL A 4 -2.94 0.56 19.79
N GLY A 5 -3.97 -0.17 19.35
CA GLY A 5 -4.24 -0.44 17.94
C GLY A 5 -5.14 0.62 17.34
N ILE A 6 -4.80 1.12 16.16
CA ILE A 6 -5.60 2.13 15.43
C ILE A 6 -6.09 1.54 14.13
N LYS A 7 -7.40 1.30 14.06
CA LYS A 7 -8.07 0.75 12.90
C LYS A 7 -8.34 1.84 11.86
N ARG A 8 -8.05 1.53 10.60
CA ARG A 8 -8.35 2.37 9.42
C ARG A 8 -9.84 2.63 9.28
N ASP A 9 -10.19 3.85 8.86
CA ASP A 9 -11.56 4.17 8.44
C ASP A 9 -11.95 3.37 7.19
N SER A 10 -13.17 2.91 7.16
CA SER A 10 -13.75 2.13 6.05
C SER A 10 -13.73 2.84 4.71
N ILE A 11 -13.66 4.17 4.67
CA ILE A 11 -13.59 4.94 3.41
C ILE A 11 -12.31 4.64 2.61
N PHE A 12 -11.22 4.26 3.27
CA PHE A 12 -9.93 3.96 2.62
C PHE A 12 -9.82 2.51 2.12
N SER A 13 -10.66 1.62 2.64
CA SER A 13 -10.66 0.21 2.22
C SER A 13 -12.07 -0.41 2.35
N PRO A 14 -13.09 0.12 1.65
CA PRO A 14 -14.48 -0.27 1.84
C PRO A 14 -14.73 -1.77 1.58
N ASN A 15 -13.95 -2.39 0.71
CA ASN A 15 -14.04 -3.83 0.38
C ASN A 15 -13.18 -4.74 1.30
N SER A 16 -12.49 -4.17 2.28
CA SER A 16 -11.54 -4.91 3.11
C SER A 16 -11.67 -4.62 4.61
N VAL A 17 -12.72 -3.92 5.03
CA VAL A 17 -12.95 -3.46 6.42
C VAL A 17 -12.75 -4.58 7.43
N GLU A 18 -13.38 -5.73 7.21
CA GLU A 18 -13.28 -6.86 8.13
C GLU A 18 -11.89 -7.53 8.05
N LYS A 19 -11.29 -7.58 6.87
CA LYS A 19 -9.94 -8.14 6.68
C LYS A 19 -8.89 -7.28 7.39
N ASP A 20 -9.01 -5.96 7.29
CA ASP A 20 -8.13 -5.01 7.98
C ASP A 20 -8.29 -5.13 9.51
N ARG A 21 -9.55 -5.22 9.98
CA ARG A 21 -9.82 -5.46 11.40
C ARG A 21 -9.20 -6.77 11.89
N MET A 22 -9.31 -7.85 11.11
CA MET A 22 -8.81 -9.16 11.49
C MET A 22 -7.28 -9.21 11.60
N ILE A 23 -6.54 -8.63 10.64
CA ILE A 23 -5.08 -8.62 10.72
C ILE A 23 -4.61 -7.77 11.91
N LEU A 24 -5.19 -6.59 12.11
CA LEU A 24 -4.84 -5.74 13.25
C LEU A 24 -5.14 -6.44 14.58
N GLN A 25 -6.32 -7.04 14.73
CA GLN A 25 -6.69 -7.79 15.96
C GLN A 25 -5.68 -8.92 16.22
N GLN A 26 -5.34 -9.71 15.20
CA GLN A 26 -4.40 -10.83 15.38
C GLN A 26 -3.01 -10.36 15.80
N VAL A 27 -2.55 -9.22 15.27
CA VAL A 27 -1.30 -8.60 15.70
C VAL A 27 -1.37 -8.14 17.16
N LEU A 28 -2.46 -7.46 17.55
CA LEU A 28 -2.63 -6.99 18.92
C LEU A 28 -2.71 -8.16 19.92
N ASP A 29 -3.46 -9.22 19.60
CA ASP A 29 -3.56 -10.43 20.44
C ASP A 29 -2.18 -11.10 20.66
N GLY A 30 -1.30 -11.06 19.65
CA GLY A 30 0.06 -11.60 19.75
C GLY A 30 1.06 -10.68 20.48
N LEU A 31 0.73 -9.40 20.62
CA LEU A 31 1.54 -8.44 21.39
C LEU A 31 1.22 -8.44 22.89
N GLY A 32 0.00 -8.77 23.27
CA GLY A 32 -0.41 -8.85 24.66
C GLY A 32 -1.91 -8.95 24.86
N ASP A 33 -2.32 -9.26 26.09
CA ASP A 33 -3.72 -9.42 26.43
C ASP A 33 -4.45 -8.07 26.53
N SER A 34 -5.68 -8.03 26.05
CA SER A 34 -6.61 -6.90 26.23
C SER A 34 -6.11 -5.55 25.70
N ILE A 35 -5.29 -5.55 24.63
CA ILE A 35 -4.85 -4.31 23.99
C ILE A 35 -6.06 -3.62 23.34
N LYS A 36 -6.22 -2.33 23.66
CA LYS A 36 -7.30 -1.50 23.11
C LYS A 36 -7.13 -1.28 21.61
N MET A 37 -8.19 -1.54 20.84
CA MET A 37 -8.31 -1.13 19.44
C MET A 37 -9.32 0.01 19.33
N ILE A 38 -8.97 1.10 18.65
CA ILE A 38 -9.84 2.25 18.39
C ILE A 38 -9.94 2.54 16.89
N ASP A 39 -11.04 3.14 16.47
CA ASP A 39 -11.14 3.71 15.14
C ASP A 39 -10.26 4.95 15.03
N GLU A 40 -9.59 5.15 13.88
CA GLU A 40 -8.66 6.27 13.72
C GLU A 40 -9.27 7.65 14.00
N LYS A 41 -10.57 7.83 13.70
CA LYS A 41 -11.30 9.08 14.01
C LYS A 41 -11.53 9.31 15.51
N MET A 42 -11.35 8.27 16.33
CA MET A 42 -11.52 8.35 17.78
C MET A 42 -10.21 8.64 18.52
N LEU A 43 -9.08 8.71 17.80
CA LEU A 43 -7.81 9.12 18.39
C LEU A 43 -7.88 10.59 18.80
N THR A 44 -7.49 10.86 20.03
CA THR A 44 -7.37 12.22 20.58
C THR A 44 -5.97 12.43 21.15
N SER A 45 -5.60 13.69 21.40
CA SER A 45 -4.33 14.04 22.05
C SER A 45 -4.18 13.45 23.45
N GLU A 46 -5.30 13.14 24.12
CA GLU A 46 -5.32 12.55 25.48
C GLU A 46 -5.04 11.03 25.49
N GLU A 47 -5.21 10.34 24.34
CA GLU A 47 -4.89 8.91 24.26
C GLU A 47 -3.37 8.76 24.17
N ASN A 48 -2.73 8.43 25.29
CA ASN A 48 -1.29 8.23 25.37
C ASN A 48 -0.96 6.74 25.41
N ALA A 49 0.01 6.32 24.62
CA ALA A 49 0.57 4.97 24.61
C ALA A 49 2.08 5.04 24.28
N ASP A 50 2.80 4.00 24.68
CA ASP A 50 4.22 3.85 24.31
C ASP A 50 4.37 3.35 22.85
N VAL A 51 3.37 2.57 22.39
CA VAL A 51 3.35 1.97 21.05
C VAL A 51 1.97 2.12 20.43
N TYR A 52 1.93 2.63 19.20
CA TYR A 52 0.74 2.65 18.36
C TYR A 52 0.93 1.72 17.16
N VAL A 53 0.09 0.69 17.07
CA VAL A 53 0.00 -0.20 15.90
C VAL A 53 -1.07 0.38 14.99
N SER A 54 -0.65 1.13 13.98
CA SER A 54 -1.53 2.05 13.25
C SER A 54 -1.75 1.68 11.79
N MET A 55 -3.03 1.61 11.40
CA MET A 55 -3.48 1.56 10.03
C MET A 55 -4.14 2.88 9.58
N ALA A 56 -3.95 3.97 10.32
CA ALA A 56 -4.59 5.27 10.08
C ALA A 56 -4.13 5.90 8.76
N ARG A 57 -5.05 6.63 8.12
CA ARG A 57 -4.81 7.39 6.88
C ARG A 57 -5.44 8.79 6.86
N HIS A 58 -6.33 9.12 7.79
CA HIS A 58 -6.83 10.48 7.88
C HIS A 58 -5.72 11.46 8.27
N SER A 59 -5.57 12.55 7.53
CA SER A 59 -4.52 13.56 7.78
C SER A 59 -4.52 14.05 9.23
N LYS A 60 -5.70 14.35 9.80
CA LYS A 60 -5.81 14.76 11.20
C LYS A 60 -5.29 13.70 12.18
N THR A 61 -5.54 12.42 11.90
CA THR A 61 -5.04 11.32 12.75
C THR A 61 -3.53 11.15 12.57
N LEU A 62 -3.03 11.29 11.34
CA LEU A 62 -1.59 11.24 11.06
C LEU A 62 -0.85 12.40 11.75
N GLU A 63 -1.42 13.60 11.80
CA GLU A 63 -0.85 14.73 12.55
C GLU A 63 -0.73 14.41 14.05
N LEU A 64 -1.80 13.89 14.67
CA LEU A 64 -1.74 13.46 16.08
C LEU A 64 -0.69 12.38 16.30
N LEU A 65 -0.58 11.40 15.41
CA LEU A 65 0.43 10.34 15.52
C LEU A 65 1.85 10.88 15.37
N LYS A 66 2.10 11.86 14.49
CA LYS A 66 3.39 12.55 14.40
C LYS A 66 3.76 13.28 15.70
N GLU A 67 2.76 13.91 16.35
CA GLU A 67 2.98 14.51 17.68
C GLU A 67 3.42 13.44 18.67
N LYS A 68 2.75 12.26 18.69
CA LYS A 68 3.12 11.13 19.56
C LYS A 68 4.53 10.58 19.23
N GLU A 69 4.88 10.47 17.96
CA GLU A 69 6.23 10.08 17.55
C GLU A 69 7.29 11.08 18.05
N ASN A 70 7.01 12.39 17.93
CA ASN A 70 7.88 13.45 18.43
C ASN A 70 8.00 13.46 19.96
N GLU A 71 6.98 12.98 20.67
CA GLU A 71 7.00 12.75 22.12
C GLU A 71 7.72 11.44 22.52
N GLY A 72 8.18 10.64 21.56
CA GLY A 72 8.95 9.42 21.77
C GLY A 72 8.17 8.12 21.72
N ALA A 73 6.89 8.14 21.32
CA ALA A 73 6.14 6.91 21.10
C ALA A 73 6.58 6.19 19.83
N LEU A 74 6.54 4.86 19.82
CA LEU A 74 6.74 4.05 18.62
C LEU A 74 5.43 3.95 17.85
N VAL A 75 5.42 4.35 16.58
CA VAL A 75 4.26 4.22 15.69
C VAL A 75 4.62 3.32 14.50
N ILE A 76 3.88 2.24 14.27
CA ILE A 76 4.09 1.30 13.16
C ILE A 76 2.81 1.14 12.34
N ASN A 77 2.81 1.55 11.06
CA ASN A 77 3.86 2.32 10.37
C ASN A 77 3.89 3.76 10.89
N SER A 78 5.06 4.37 10.86
CA SER A 78 5.23 5.78 11.18
C SER A 78 4.25 6.65 10.38
N ALA A 79 3.66 7.68 11.00
CA ALA A 79 2.74 8.58 10.33
C ALA A 79 3.42 9.36 9.19
N TYR A 80 4.70 9.71 9.36
CA TYR A 80 5.51 10.31 8.30
C TYR A 80 5.69 9.38 7.09
N SER A 81 5.84 8.09 7.35
CA SER A 81 6.02 7.06 6.32
C SER A 81 4.73 6.80 5.54
N VAL A 82 3.59 6.81 6.23
CA VAL A 82 2.27 6.64 5.59
C VAL A 82 2.00 7.77 4.59
N GLU A 83 2.35 9.00 4.91
CA GLU A 83 2.22 10.13 3.98
C GLU A 83 3.08 9.97 2.72
N ARG A 84 4.28 9.38 2.86
CA ARG A 84 5.14 9.08 1.72
C ARG A 84 4.61 7.99 0.79
N CYS A 85 3.53 7.30 1.18
CA CYS A 85 2.77 6.44 0.28
C CYS A 85 1.78 7.19 -0.60
N GLU A 86 1.70 8.53 -0.50
CA GLU A 86 0.97 9.36 -1.47
C GLU A 86 1.51 9.07 -2.88
N ARG A 87 0.62 8.67 -3.78
CA ARG A 87 1.02 8.12 -5.10
C ARG A 87 1.85 9.09 -5.93
N GLY A 88 1.56 10.40 -5.87
CA GLY A 88 2.31 11.43 -6.59
C GLY A 88 3.75 11.49 -6.10
N TRP A 89 3.93 11.63 -4.80
CA TRP A 89 5.25 11.68 -4.17
C TRP A 89 6.03 10.38 -4.41
N LEU A 90 5.39 9.24 -4.17
CA LEU A 90 6.02 7.93 -4.28
C LEU A 90 6.48 7.63 -5.71
N ASN A 91 5.64 7.90 -6.71
CA ASN A 91 6.00 7.68 -8.12
C ASN A 91 7.22 8.51 -8.53
N GLU A 92 7.30 9.76 -8.08
CA GLU A 92 8.45 10.62 -8.39
C GLU A 92 9.71 10.16 -7.62
N ALA A 93 9.59 9.83 -6.35
CA ALA A 93 10.69 9.32 -5.54
C ALA A 93 11.26 8.02 -6.13
N MET A 94 10.40 7.06 -6.53
CA MET A 94 10.81 5.83 -7.18
C MET A 94 11.50 6.08 -8.53
N ARG A 95 11.05 7.08 -9.29
CA ARG A 95 11.67 7.48 -10.57
C ARG A 95 13.08 8.03 -10.36
N ILE A 96 13.26 8.92 -9.38
CA ILE A 96 14.56 9.50 -9.03
C ILE A 96 15.55 8.41 -8.59
N GLU A 97 15.09 7.44 -7.82
CA GLU A 97 15.88 6.30 -7.35
C GLU A 97 16.13 5.23 -8.42
N GLY A 98 15.59 5.41 -9.64
CA GLY A 98 15.72 4.45 -10.74
C GLY A 98 15.09 3.09 -10.45
N LEU A 99 14.03 3.07 -9.64
CA LEU A 99 13.28 1.85 -9.36
C LEU A 99 12.37 1.47 -10.54
N PRO A 100 12.09 0.17 -10.76
CA PRO A 100 11.35 -0.30 -11.91
C PRO A 100 9.85 0.05 -11.75
N ILE A 101 9.48 1.21 -12.28
CA ILE A 101 8.09 1.66 -12.46
C ILE A 101 7.80 1.84 -13.94
N PRO A 102 6.53 1.75 -14.38
CA PRO A 102 6.18 2.05 -15.76
C PRO A 102 6.55 3.48 -16.14
N ASP A 103 7.03 3.67 -17.37
CA ASP A 103 7.23 5.00 -17.93
C ASP A 103 5.90 5.76 -18.05
N SER A 104 5.96 7.08 -18.23
CA SER A 104 4.78 7.90 -18.54
C SER A 104 4.31 7.77 -19.98
N GLU A 105 5.13 7.15 -20.84
CA GLU A 105 4.90 6.94 -22.26
C GLU A 105 4.84 5.46 -22.59
N GLY A 106 3.83 5.04 -23.37
CA GLY A 106 3.64 3.65 -23.76
C GLY A 106 2.87 3.50 -25.07
N LYS A 107 2.88 2.28 -25.60
CA LYS A 107 2.18 1.94 -26.87
C LYS A 107 0.85 1.24 -26.62
N GLU A 108 0.70 0.60 -25.46
CA GLU A 108 -0.44 -0.25 -25.11
C GLU A 108 -1.50 0.50 -24.28
N GLY A 109 -1.43 1.85 -24.23
CA GLY A 109 -2.32 2.69 -23.46
C GLY A 109 -1.67 3.20 -22.17
N TYR A 110 -2.51 3.84 -21.33
CA TYR A 110 -2.06 4.60 -20.17
C TYR A 110 -2.98 4.34 -18.98
N TRP A 111 -2.41 4.40 -17.80
CA TRP A 111 -3.14 4.51 -16.54
C TRP A 111 -3.02 5.95 -16.02
N LEU A 112 -4.15 6.62 -15.89
CA LEU A 112 -4.26 7.89 -15.17
C LEU A 112 -4.70 7.58 -13.74
N LYS A 113 -3.90 7.96 -12.77
CA LYS A 113 -4.15 7.67 -11.35
C LYS A 113 -4.09 8.95 -10.54
N ARG A 114 -5.07 9.16 -9.65
CA ARG A 114 -5.05 10.26 -8.68
C ARG A 114 -3.81 10.16 -7.81
N GLY A 115 -3.10 11.29 -7.62
CA GLY A 115 -1.80 11.37 -6.97
C GLY A 115 -1.84 11.79 -5.51
N ASP A 116 -2.78 12.67 -5.13
CA ASP A 116 -2.84 13.34 -3.84
C ASP A 116 -3.47 12.52 -2.70
N MET A 117 -4.08 11.39 -2.99
CA MET A 117 -4.66 10.50 -1.98
C MET A 117 -4.94 9.11 -2.55
N SER A 118 -5.32 8.18 -1.67
CA SER A 118 -5.82 6.86 -2.09
C SER A 118 -7.07 7.00 -2.96
N ALA A 119 -7.20 6.12 -3.97
CA ALA A 119 -8.38 6.08 -4.81
C ALA A 119 -9.65 5.88 -3.97
N GLN A 120 -10.60 6.80 -4.07
CA GLN A 120 -11.89 6.76 -3.38
C GLN A 120 -13.01 6.23 -4.27
N SER A 121 -12.76 6.19 -5.58
CA SER A 121 -13.69 5.68 -6.57
C SER A 121 -12.94 5.05 -7.75
N LYS A 122 -13.66 4.26 -8.56
CA LYS A 122 -13.12 3.73 -9.82
C LYS A 122 -12.67 4.85 -10.77
N ALA A 123 -13.23 6.05 -10.64
CA ALA A 123 -12.86 7.20 -11.47
C ALA A 123 -11.51 7.85 -11.07
N ASP A 124 -10.85 7.38 -10.01
CA ASP A 124 -9.55 7.89 -9.57
C ASP A 124 -8.36 7.06 -10.10
N VAL A 125 -8.64 5.91 -10.72
CA VAL A 125 -7.68 5.08 -11.45
C VAL A 125 -8.35 4.63 -12.76
N VAL A 126 -7.90 5.17 -13.88
CA VAL A 126 -8.59 4.99 -15.16
C VAL A 126 -7.61 4.54 -16.24
N TYR A 127 -7.96 3.48 -16.96
CA TYR A 127 -7.28 3.09 -18.18
C TYR A 127 -7.70 3.97 -19.35
N CYS A 128 -6.71 4.43 -20.10
CA CYS A 128 -6.87 5.24 -21.30
C CYS A 128 -6.17 4.53 -22.49
N LYS A 129 -6.94 4.09 -23.47
CA LYS A 129 -6.42 3.30 -24.60
C LYS A 129 -5.41 4.05 -25.48
N ASP A 130 -5.47 5.37 -25.48
CA ASP A 130 -4.62 6.25 -26.29
C ASP A 130 -4.49 7.65 -25.65
N ARG A 131 -3.66 8.50 -26.25
CA ARG A 131 -3.44 9.87 -25.76
C ARG A 131 -4.69 10.76 -25.81
N ALA A 132 -5.60 10.54 -26.73
CA ALA A 132 -6.84 11.32 -26.81
C ALA A 132 -7.75 10.96 -25.64
N ALA A 133 -7.89 9.67 -25.33
CA ALA A 133 -8.60 9.21 -24.13
C ALA A 133 -7.94 9.73 -22.85
N LEU A 134 -6.61 9.72 -22.76
CA LEU A 134 -5.87 10.26 -21.62
C LEU A 134 -6.17 11.75 -21.43
N ALA A 135 -6.09 12.57 -22.48
CA ALA A 135 -6.38 13.99 -22.40
C ALA A 135 -7.83 14.27 -21.92
N ASN A 136 -8.79 13.48 -22.41
CA ASN A 136 -10.19 13.60 -21.97
C ASN A 136 -10.35 13.26 -20.47
N GLN A 137 -9.67 12.23 -19.98
CA GLN A 137 -9.72 11.84 -18.57
C GLN A 137 -8.99 12.86 -17.66
N GLN A 138 -7.88 13.42 -18.11
CA GLN A 138 -7.22 14.54 -17.40
C GLN A 138 -8.15 15.75 -17.28
N ALA A 139 -8.87 16.12 -18.35
CA ALA A 139 -9.87 17.18 -18.28
C ALA A 139 -11.00 16.84 -17.28
N SER A 140 -11.45 15.58 -17.22
CA SER A 140 -12.42 15.11 -16.23
C SER A 140 -11.88 15.22 -14.80
N PHE A 141 -10.59 14.91 -14.56
CA PHE A 141 -9.94 15.09 -13.27
C PHE A 141 -9.95 16.55 -12.84
N VAL A 142 -9.58 17.46 -13.74
CA VAL A 142 -9.62 18.92 -13.48
C VAL A 142 -11.04 19.39 -13.10
N ILE A 143 -12.08 18.95 -13.82
CA ILE A 143 -13.48 19.29 -13.53
C ILE A 143 -13.90 18.80 -12.14
N ARG A 144 -13.38 17.63 -11.70
CA ARG A 144 -13.62 17.10 -10.35
C ARG A 144 -12.75 17.73 -9.26
N GLY A 145 -11.90 18.71 -9.59
CA GLY A 145 -10.96 19.36 -8.67
C GLY A 145 -9.73 18.51 -8.32
N VAL A 146 -9.46 17.45 -9.06
CA VAL A 146 -8.23 16.65 -8.92
C VAL A 146 -7.15 17.32 -9.74
N THR A 147 -6.14 17.89 -9.07
CA THR A 147 -5.03 18.61 -9.71
C THR A 147 -3.70 17.88 -9.64
N ASN A 148 -3.62 16.84 -8.82
CA ASN A 148 -2.44 16.00 -8.69
C ASN A 148 -2.77 14.58 -9.21
N TRP A 149 -2.04 14.13 -10.23
CA TRP A 149 -2.16 12.78 -10.80
C TRP A 149 -0.83 12.31 -11.36
N ILE A 150 -0.73 11.00 -11.53
CA ILE A 150 0.36 10.36 -12.27
C ILE A 150 -0.18 9.71 -13.53
N VAL A 151 0.70 9.58 -14.52
CA VAL A 151 0.46 8.80 -15.74
C VAL A 151 1.51 7.69 -15.80
N GLN A 152 1.06 6.47 -15.99
CA GLN A 152 1.91 5.30 -16.19
C GLN A 152 1.49 4.59 -17.47
N ALA A 153 2.46 4.14 -18.27
CA ALA A 153 2.19 3.27 -19.41
C ALA A 153 1.49 1.99 -18.95
N HIS A 154 0.55 1.50 -19.74
CA HIS A 154 0.05 0.15 -19.54
C HIS A 154 1.13 -0.86 -19.95
N ILE A 155 1.44 -1.79 -19.06
CA ILE A 155 2.41 -2.86 -19.26
C ILE A 155 1.64 -4.17 -19.44
N LEU A 156 1.91 -4.87 -20.56
CA LEU A 156 1.38 -6.21 -20.79
C LEU A 156 2.15 -7.24 -19.95
N GLY A 157 1.44 -8.06 -19.20
CA GLY A 157 2.05 -9.08 -18.36
C GLY A 157 1.13 -9.55 -17.25
N ASP A 158 1.65 -10.39 -16.39
CA ASP A 158 0.93 -10.94 -15.25
C ASP A 158 0.88 -9.95 -14.10
N LEU A 159 -0.30 -9.70 -13.57
CA LEU A 159 -0.46 -8.95 -12.32
C LEU A 159 -0.03 -9.83 -11.15
N VAL A 160 0.91 -9.35 -10.38
CA VAL A 160 1.41 -9.96 -9.16
C VAL A 160 1.16 -9.02 -7.99
N LYS A 161 0.49 -9.51 -6.96
CA LYS A 161 0.30 -8.83 -5.71
C LYS A 161 1.33 -9.31 -4.70
N PHE A 162 2.04 -8.38 -4.04
CA PHE A 162 3.03 -8.73 -3.03
C PHE A 162 2.71 -8.12 -1.66
N TYR A 163 3.24 -8.75 -0.62
CA TYR A 163 3.14 -8.33 0.77
C TYR A 163 4.48 -8.50 1.45
N GLY A 164 4.85 -7.54 2.31
CA GLY A 164 6.11 -7.57 3.04
C GLY A 164 6.04 -6.95 4.43
N VAL A 165 6.96 -7.39 5.25
CA VAL A 165 7.28 -6.78 6.56
C VAL A 165 8.79 -6.64 6.63
N SER A 166 9.27 -5.46 6.98
CA SER A 166 10.70 -5.22 7.16
C SER A 166 11.32 -6.26 8.09
N GLY A 167 12.48 -6.78 7.69
CA GLY A 167 13.12 -7.90 8.41
C GLY A 167 12.98 -9.26 7.71
N GLY A 168 12.48 -9.27 6.46
CA GLY A 168 12.62 -10.42 5.56
C GLY A 168 11.34 -11.21 5.25
N PHE A 169 10.19 -10.83 5.84
CA PHE A 169 8.93 -11.47 5.42
C PHE A 169 8.51 -10.92 4.05
N PHE A 170 8.32 -11.80 3.08
CA PHE A 170 7.81 -11.48 1.76
C PHE A 170 6.96 -12.62 1.20
N ARG A 171 5.81 -12.28 0.57
CA ARG A 171 4.93 -13.20 -0.14
C ARG A 171 4.38 -12.53 -1.38
N TYR A 172 4.18 -13.30 -2.44
CA TYR A 172 3.50 -12.81 -3.65
C TYR A 172 2.42 -13.79 -4.11
N TYR A 173 1.48 -13.29 -4.88
CA TYR A 173 0.33 -14.03 -5.37
C TYR A 173 -0.15 -13.48 -6.70
N TYR A 174 -0.69 -14.34 -7.52
CA TYR A 174 -1.43 -13.96 -8.73
C TYR A 174 -2.90 -13.77 -8.35
N PRO A 175 -3.47 -12.55 -8.40
CA PRO A 175 -4.86 -12.30 -7.99
C PRO A 175 -5.87 -13.09 -8.83
N ASN A 176 -5.54 -13.32 -10.12
CA ASN A 176 -6.42 -13.95 -11.09
C ASN A 176 -6.56 -15.47 -10.91
N ASP A 177 -5.65 -16.14 -10.19
CA ASP A 177 -5.73 -17.59 -9.95
C ASP A 177 -6.97 -18.02 -9.16
N ASP A 178 -7.53 -17.15 -8.35
CA ASP A 178 -8.71 -17.43 -7.53
C ASP A 178 -10.03 -17.02 -8.22
N GLY A 179 -9.99 -16.54 -9.46
CA GLY A 179 -11.17 -16.05 -10.18
C GLY A 179 -11.83 -14.81 -9.56
N ILE A 180 -11.18 -14.15 -8.61
CA ILE A 180 -11.71 -13.00 -7.89
C ILE A 180 -11.05 -11.72 -8.40
N SER A 181 -11.59 -11.13 -9.46
CA SER A 181 -11.30 -9.74 -9.82
C SER A 181 -12.02 -8.79 -8.85
N LYS A 182 -11.26 -8.01 -8.08
CA LYS A 182 -11.82 -7.00 -7.17
C LYS A 182 -12.25 -5.72 -7.89
N PHE A 183 -11.64 -5.39 -9.04
CA PHE A 183 -11.77 -4.06 -9.64
C PHE A 183 -12.14 -4.07 -11.13
N GLY A 184 -12.15 -5.21 -11.82
CA GLY A 184 -12.44 -5.32 -13.26
C GLY A 184 -11.30 -4.87 -14.17
N ASP A 185 -10.35 -4.07 -13.70
CA ASP A 185 -9.22 -3.57 -14.49
C ASP A 185 -8.11 -4.63 -14.64
N GLU A 186 -8.13 -5.66 -13.79
CA GLU A 186 -7.28 -6.85 -13.89
C GLU A 186 -7.59 -7.66 -15.16
N GLU A 187 -8.78 -7.50 -15.75
CA GLU A 187 -9.18 -8.12 -17.01
C GLU A 187 -8.34 -7.62 -18.20
N LEU A 188 -7.75 -6.42 -18.11
CA LEU A 188 -6.94 -5.86 -19.21
C LEU A 188 -5.66 -6.66 -19.46
N ASN A 189 -5.11 -7.33 -18.46
CA ASN A 189 -3.96 -8.21 -18.61
C ASN A 189 -4.33 -9.69 -18.81
N GLY A 190 -5.64 -10.03 -18.68
CA GLY A 190 -6.15 -11.39 -18.88
C GLY A 190 -5.79 -12.37 -17.77
N GLU A 191 -5.83 -13.66 -18.11
CA GLU A 191 -5.41 -14.74 -17.22
C GLU A 191 -3.89 -14.68 -16.99
N ALA A 192 -3.43 -15.07 -15.80
CA ALA A 192 -2.01 -15.14 -15.50
C ALA A 192 -1.33 -16.28 -16.30
N HIS A 193 -0.25 -15.95 -16.95
CA HIS A 193 0.58 -16.89 -17.72
C HIS A 193 1.66 -17.55 -16.83
N HIS A 194 1.84 -17.02 -15.61
CA HIS A 194 2.90 -17.43 -14.67
C HIS A 194 4.29 -17.33 -15.29
N TYR A 195 4.58 -16.17 -15.92
CA TYR A 195 5.90 -15.91 -16.47
C TYR A 195 6.99 -16.05 -15.41
N ASP A 196 8.08 -16.73 -15.75
CA ASP A 196 9.24 -16.83 -14.88
C ASP A 196 9.85 -15.44 -14.64
N PHE A 197 10.16 -15.15 -13.37
CA PHE A 197 10.83 -13.91 -12.97
C PHE A 197 11.65 -14.13 -11.70
N ASP A 198 12.56 -13.21 -11.43
CA ASP A 198 13.39 -13.24 -10.24
C ASP A 198 12.58 -12.69 -9.03
N VAL A 199 12.11 -13.60 -8.19
CA VAL A 199 11.32 -13.27 -6.98
C VAL A 199 12.19 -12.56 -5.94
N ASP A 200 13.45 -12.93 -5.80
CA ASP A 200 14.37 -12.30 -4.85
C ASP A 200 14.67 -10.86 -5.28
N ALA A 201 14.77 -10.61 -6.58
CA ALA A 201 14.87 -9.25 -7.12
C ALA A 201 13.61 -8.43 -6.85
N LEU A 202 12.40 -9.00 -7.00
CA LEU A 202 11.15 -8.30 -6.66
C LEU A 202 11.11 -7.97 -5.17
N GLN A 203 11.46 -8.91 -4.30
CA GLN A 203 11.56 -8.67 -2.85
C GLN A 203 12.55 -7.54 -2.55
N ALA A 204 13.76 -7.60 -3.10
CA ALA A 204 14.79 -6.58 -2.89
C ALA A 204 14.32 -5.18 -3.34
N ILE A 205 13.60 -5.08 -4.46
CA ILE A 205 13.01 -3.81 -4.91
C ILE A 205 11.90 -3.35 -3.96
N ALA A 206 11.00 -4.22 -3.53
CA ALA A 206 9.95 -3.88 -2.56
C ALA A 206 10.54 -3.40 -1.23
N GLU A 207 11.62 -4.01 -0.74
CA GLU A 207 12.37 -3.58 0.45
C GLU A 207 13.04 -2.20 0.23
N ARG A 208 13.57 -1.92 -0.97
CA ARG A 208 14.09 -0.59 -1.30
C ARG A 208 12.99 0.48 -1.27
N VAL A 209 11.78 0.18 -1.78
CA VAL A 209 10.62 1.09 -1.67
C VAL A 209 10.20 1.27 -0.22
N SER A 210 10.20 0.19 0.58
CA SER A 210 9.97 0.25 2.03
C SER A 210 10.97 1.18 2.73
N MET A 211 12.26 1.06 2.44
CA MET A 211 13.29 1.95 2.98
C MET A 211 13.12 3.40 2.51
N LEU A 212 12.79 3.62 1.24
CA LEU A 212 12.57 4.95 0.66
C LEU A 212 11.40 5.69 1.32
N THR A 213 10.32 4.98 1.59
CA THR A 213 9.12 5.52 2.26
C THR A 213 9.26 5.53 3.78
N GLY A 214 10.01 4.60 4.34
CA GLY A 214 10.06 4.26 5.76
C GLY A 214 8.89 3.38 6.22
N VAL A 215 8.09 2.84 5.29
CA VAL A 215 6.97 1.95 5.60
C VAL A 215 7.48 0.54 5.85
N GLU A 216 7.17 0.02 7.02
CA GLU A 216 7.73 -1.24 7.53
C GLU A 216 6.80 -2.45 7.30
N VAL A 217 5.49 -2.19 7.28
CA VAL A 217 4.43 -3.17 6.99
C VAL A 217 3.75 -2.72 5.70
N TYR A 218 4.00 -3.42 4.60
CA TYR A 218 3.67 -2.94 3.26
C TYR A 218 3.09 -4.02 2.34
N GLY A 219 2.57 -3.58 1.25
CA GLY A 219 2.19 -4.40 0.11
C GLY A 219 2.08 -3.57 -1.16
N GLY A 220 1.91 -4.23 -2.28
CA GLY A 220 1.80 -3.55 -3.55
C GLY A 220 1.44 -4.49 -4.68
N ASP A 221 1.44 -3.92 -5.86
CA ASP A 221 1.16 -4.62 -7.10
C ASP A 221 2.32 -4.41 -8.09
N ALA A 222 2.66 -5.46 -8.81
CA ALA A 222 3.65 -5.45 -9.88
C ALA A 222 3.09 -6.11 -11.14
N ILE A 223 3.60 -5.72 -12.30
CA ILE A 223 3.36 -6.44 -13.56
C ILE A 223 4.64 -7.16 -13.95
N VAL A 224 4.57 -8.46 -14.19
CA VAL A 224 5.65 -9.30 -14.70
C VAL A 224 5.42 -9.54 -16.19
N THR A 225 6.35 -9.10 -17.03
CA THR A 225 6.26 -9.26 -18.47
C THR A 225 6.69 -10.65 -18.94
N ALA A 226 6.39 -11.00 -20.17
CA ALA A 226 6.82 -12.27 -20.79
C ALA A 226 8.34 -12.46 -20.83
N SER A 227 9.13 -11.40 -20.66
CA SER A 227 10.60 -11.48 -20.56
C SER A 227 11.13 -11.67 -19.14
N GLY A 228 10.24 -11.76 -18.15
CA GLY A 228 10.62 -11.83 -16.73
C GLY A 228 10.97 -10.48 -16.10
N THR A 229 10.93 -9.39 -16.86
CA THR A 229 11.07 -8.04 -16.30
C THR A 229 9.82 -7.67 -15.53
N PHE A 230 9.95 -6.99 -14.39
CA PHE A 230 8.81 -6.55 -13.63
C PHE A 230 8.81 -5.03 -13.36
N TYR A 231 7.64 -4.48 -13.13
CA TYR A 231 7.41 -3.07 -12.81
C TYR A 231 6.47 -2.95 -11.61
N ILE A 232 6.85 -2.17 -10.59
CA ILE A 232 5.97 -1.84 -9.47
C ILE A 232 4.94 -0.81 -9.96
N ILE A 233 3.67 -1.12 -9.84
CA ILE A 233 2.58 -0.26 -10.30
C ILE A 233 1.77 0.35 -9.16
N ASP A 234 1.87 -0.20 -7.95
CA ASP A 234 1.30 0.34 -6.72
C ASP A 234 2.09 -0.15 -5.50
N PHE A 235 2.13 0.67 -4.44
CA PHE A 235 2.75 0.33 -3.15
C PHE A 235 1.99 1.04 -2.04
N ASN A 236 1.66 0.30 -0.99
CA ASN A 236 0.76 0.76 0.06
C ASN A 236 1.25 0.32 1.45
N ASP A 237 0.96 1.17 2.45
CA ASP A 237 1.03 0.82 3.85
C ASP A 237 -0.05 -0.20 4.24
N TRP A 238 0.21 -1.03 5.23
CA TRP A 238 -0.71 -1.95 5.88
C TRP A 238 -1.77 -2.58 4.93
N PRO A 239 -1.39 -3.51 4.05
CA PRO A 239 -2.37 -4.27 3.28
C PRO A 239 -3.16 -5.24 4.20
N SER A 240 -4.25 -5.79 3.71
CA SER A 240 -5.08 -6.72 4.49
C SER A 240 -4.45 -8.11 4.71
N PHE A 241 -3.36 -8.43 4.03
CA PHE A 241 -2.67 -9.74 4.08
C PHE A 241 -3.61 -10.94 3.96
N SER A 242 -4.72 -10.80 3.25
CA SER A 242 -5.84 -11.74 3.28
C SER A 242 -5.47 -13.18 2.88
N ARG A 243 -4.37 -13.37 2.13
CA ARG A 243 -3.88 -14.68 1.67
C ARG A 243 -2.81 -15.31 2.58
N CYS A 244 -2.15 -14.49 3.41
CA CYS A 244 -1.04 -14.91 4.28
C CYS A 244 -1.16 -14.32 5.69
N ARG A 245 -2.39 -14.10 6.19
CA ARG A 245 -2.63 -13.34 7.43
C ARG A 245 -1.87 -13.91 8.63
N ASN A 246 -1.87 -15.21 8.84
CA ASN A 246 -1.21 -15.82 9.99
C ASN A 246 0.30 -15.59 9.96
N GLU A 247 0.94 -15.89 8.83
CA GLU A 247 2.38 -15.68 8.66
C GLU A 247 2.74 -14.18 8.76
N ALA A 248 1.92 -13.32 8.14
CA ALA A 248 2.13 -11.87 8.20
C ALA A 248 1.98 -11.32 9.62
N SER A 249 0.95 -11.75 10.37
CA SER A 249 0.77 -11.30 11.76
C SER A 249 1.93 -11.73 12.65
N GLU A 250 2.44 -12.97 12.50
CA GLU A 250 3.63 -13.44 13.23
C GLU A 250 4.86 -12.59 12.90
N ALA A 251 5.09 -12.27 11.62
CA ALA A 251 6.19 -11.42 11.18
C ALA A 251 6.08 -10.00 11.76
N ILE A 252 4.88 -9.42 11.72
CA ILE A 252 4.60 -8.07 12.26
C ILE A 252 4.82 -8.05 13.78
N ILE A 253 4.30 -9.06 14.50
CA ILE A 253 4.48 -9.20 15.95
C ILE A 253 5.98 -9.28 16.29
N HIS A 254 6.71 -10.12 15.56
CA HIS A 254 8.15 -10.26 15.77
C HIS A 254 8.88 -8.94 15.50
N TYR A 255 8.55 -8.26 14.43
CA TYR A 255 9.12 -6.96 14.06
C TYR A 255 8.88 -5.91 15.16
N ILE A 256 7.62 -5.76 15.62
CA ILE A 256 7.26 -4.80 16.66
C ILE A 256 7.99 -5.13 17.97
N LYS A 257 8.03 -6.40 18.39
CA LYS A 257 8.75 -6.83 19.60
C LYS A 257 10.24 -6.50 19.53
N ASN A 258 10.88 -6.66 18.38
CA ASN A 258 12.29 -6.31 18.20
C ASN A 258 12.51 -4.79 18.31
N LYS A 259 11.61 -3.98 17.74
CA LYS A 259 11.67 -2.51 17.83
C LYS A 259 11.46 -1.99 19.26
N ILE A 260 10.63 -2.67 20.04
CA ILE A 260 10.40 -2.31 21.47
C ILE A 260 11.62 -2.61 22.33
N ASN A 261 12.41 -3.62 21.97
CA ASN A 261 13.56 -4.09 22.76
C ASN A 261 14.91 -3.49 22.29
N SER A 262 14.92 -2.71 21.20
CA SER A 262 16.11 -2.03 20.67
C SER A 262 16.27 -0.63 21.25
#